data_0281d66d99c80c9af4389e996353f3b5
#
_entry.id   0281d66d99c80c9af4389e996353f3b5
#
_cell.length_a   1.000
_cell.length_b   1.000
_cell.length_c   1.000
_cell.angle_alpha   90.00
_cell.angle_beta   90.00
_cell.angle_gamma   90.00
#
_symmetry.space_group_name_H-M   'P 1'
#
loop_
_entity.id
_entity.type
_entity.pdbx_description
1 polymer ?
#
loop_
_entity_poly.entity_id
_entity_poly.type
_entity_poly.pdbx_seq_one_letter_code
_entity_poly.pdbx_strand_id
1 'polypeptide(L)'
;MPDTFESVLNNVNTHSCPSDLRITDMRFADIVGAPMHCTLMKIYTNQGLVGYGEVRDGATKTYALMLKRLLLGENPCNVDKIFRRIKQFGGQARQGGGVSGVEVALWDLAGKAFGVPVYQMLGGKFRDRVRIYCDTDVSGKPDGMKMGHALKERMAKGYTFLKMDVGTMLISDEPGALSYPTGLWD
;
A
#
# COMPACT_ATOMS: atom_id res chain seq x y z
N MET A 1 -17.51 -16.53 16.23
CA MET A 1 -17.66 -15.36 15.34
C MET A 1 -17.78 -15.91 13.94
N PRO A 2 -18.73 -15.47 13.11
CA PRO A 2 -18.72 -15.91 11.72
C PRO A 2 -17.38 -15.50 11.11
N ASP A 3 -16.82 -16.42 10.34
CA ASP A 3 -15.52 -16.24 9.72
C ASP A 3 -15.54 -14.95 8.88
N THR A 4 -14.75 -13.97 9.28
CA THR A 4 -14.71 -12.64 8.65
C THR A 4 -14.38 -12.73 7.15
N PHE A 5 -13.73 -13.81 6.74
CA PHE A 5 -13.38 -14.06 5.35
C PHE A 5 -14.61 -14.49 4.50
N GLU A 6 -15.45 -15.37 5.01
CA GLU A 6 -16.71 -15.74 4.33
C GLU A 6 -17.67 -14.56 4.24
N SER A 7 -17.74 -13.71 5.28
CA SER A 7 -18.58 -12.52 5.22
C SER A 7 -18.12 -11.51 4.17
N VAL A 8 -16.80 -11.42 3.92
CA VAL A 8 -16.23 -10.58 2.87
C VAL A 8 -16.52 -11.15 1.48
N LEU A 9 -16.43 -12.46 1.29
CA LEU A 9 -16.77 -13.12 0.03
C LEU A 9 -18.25 -12.97 -0.31
N ASN A 10 -19.13 -13.05 0.69
CA ASN A 10 -20.58 -12.90 0.51
C ASN A 10 -21.01 -11.45 0.25
N ASN A 11 -20.15 -10.48 0.49
CA ASN A 11 -20.40 -9.06 0.20
C ASN A 11 -19.93 -8.62 -1.21
N VAL A 12 -19.44 -9.54 -2.03
CA VAL A 12 -19.12 -9.23 -3.42
C VAL A 12 -20.41 -9.01 -4.19
N ASN A 13 -20.63 -7.77 -4.66
CA ASN A 13 -21.79 -7.45 -5.48
C ASN A 13 -21.63 -8.04 -6.88
N THR A 14 -22.32 -9.14 -7.14
CA THR A 14 -22.33 -9.81 -8.44
C THR A 14 -23.40 -9.25 -9.40
N HIS A 15 -24.18 -8.24 -8.98
CA HIS A 15 -25.24 -7.62 -9.76
C HIS A 15 -24.82 -6.32 -10.44
N SER A 16 -23.54 -6.01 -10.48
CA SER A 16 -23.04 -4.83 -11.17
C SER A 16 -23.12 -4.99 -12.69
N CYS A 17 -23.34 -3.87 -13.40
CA CYS A 17 -23.13 -3.75 -14.84
C CYS A 17 -21.74 -3.14 -15.08
N PRO A 18 -20.68 -3.95 -15.29
CA PRO A 18 -19.30 -3.42 -15.38
C PRO A 18 -19.11 -2.40 -16.50
N SER A 19 -19.81 -2.53 -17.62
CA SER A 19 -19.76 -1.58 -18.75
C SER A 19 -20.30 -0.19 -18.39
N ASP A 20 -21.27 -0.13 -17.48
CA ASP A 20 -21.96 1.11 -17.10
C ASP A 20 -21.44 1.71 -15.80
N LEU A 21 -20.43 1.07 -15.22
CA LEU A 21 -19.80 1.54 -13.98
C LEU A 21 -19.06 2.85 -14.22
N ARG A 22 -19.27 3.83 -13.33
CA ARG A 22 -18.61 5.15 -13.38
C ARG A 22 -18.15 5.56 -12.01
N ILE A 23 -16.94 6.10 -11.94
CA ILE A 23 -16.41 6.71 -10.72
C ILE A 23 -17.16 8.01 -10.44
N THR A 24 -17.73 8.13 -9.25
CA THR A 24 -18.50 9.30 -8.82
C THR A 24 -17.79 10.17 -7.79
N ASP A 25 -16.91 9.57 -6.96
CA ASP A 25 -16.19 10.30 -5.92
C ASP A 25 -14.89 9.58 -5.53
N MET A 26 -13.97 10.31 -4.91
CA MET A 26 -12.77 9.78 -4.26
C MET A 26 -12.54 10.54 -2.97
N ARG A 27 -12.37 9.81 -1.85
CA ARG A 27 -12.17 10.37 -0.52
C ARG A 27 -10.99 9.73 0.19
N PHE A 28 -10.45 10.44 1.18
CA PHE A 28 -9.30 10.03 1.97
C PHE A 28 -9.58 10.15 3.46
N ALA A 29 -8.94 9.28 4.24
CA ALA A 29 -8.91 9.35 5.70
C ALA A 29 -7.55 8.91 6.21
N ASP A 30 -6.93 9.69 7.09
CA ASP A 30 -5.69 9.30 7.75
C ASP A 30 -6.00 8.37 8.93
N ILE A 31 -5.21 7.31 9.08
CA ILE A 31 -5.29 6.42 10.24
C ILE A 31 -4.42 7.01 11.35
N VAL A 32 -5.06 7.29 12.48
CA VAL A 32 -4.38 7.78 13.69
C VAL A 32 -3.81 6.59 14.46
N GLY A 33 -2.57 6.74 14.96
CA GLY A 33 -1.90 5.70 15.76
C GLY A 33 -1.24 4.58 14.96
N ALA A 34 -1.21 4.68 13.63
CA ALA A 34 -0.38 3.79 12.83
C ALA A 34 1.11 4.13 13.02
N PRO A 35 2.02 3.13 12.94
CA PRO A 35 3.46 3.36 13.12
C PRO A 35 4.08 4.19 11.99
N MET A 36 3.41 4.29 10.86
CA MET A 36 3.78 5.11 9.71
C MET A 36 2.58 5.94 9.27
N HIS A 37 2.82 7.02 8.52
CA HIS A 37 1.74 7.80 7.92
C HIS A 37 0.97 6.92 6.93
N CYS A 38 -0.28 6.67 7.24
CA CYS A 38 -1.16 5.81 6.45
C CYS A 38 -2.44 6.56 6.09
N THR A 39 -2.61 6.87 4.82
CA THR A 39 -3.80 7.51 4.29
C THR A 39 -4.59 6.52 3.45
N LEU A 40 -5.74 6.10 3.95
CA LEU A 40 -6.66 5.27 3.20
C LEU A 40 -7.40 6.09 2.14
N MET A 41 -7.66 5.43 1.01
CA MET A 41 -8.41 5.97 -0.11
C MET A 41 -9.65 5.13 -0.36
N LYS A 42 -10.77 5.79 -0.64
CA LYS A 42 -11.99 5.19 -1.15
C LYS A 42 -12.37 5.81 -2.49
N ILE A 43 -12.62 4.98 -3.50
CA ILE A 43 -13.17 5.38 -4.79
C ILE A 43 -14.60 4.87 -4.87
N TYR A 44 -15.55 5.76 -5.07
CA TYR A 44 -16.98 5.46 -5.13
C TYR A 44 -17.47 5.37 -6.57
N THR A 45 -18.52 4.57 -6.77
CA THR A 45 -19.13 4.40 -8.08
C THR A 45 -20.63 4.68 -8.08
N ASN A 46 -21.20 4.85 -9.26
CA ASN A 46 -22.64 5.06 -9.48
C ASN A 46 -23.50 3.83 -9.13
N GLN A 47 -22.91 2.65 -8.94
CA GLN A 47 -23.61 1.41 -8.63
C GLN A 47 -23.37 0.94 -7.19
N GLY A 48 -22.85 1.82 -6.33
CA GLY A 48 -22.62 1.51 -4.91
C GLY A 48 -21.35 0.71 -4.59
N LEU A 49 -20.63 0.22 -5.60
CA LEU A 49 -19.33 -0.40 -5.37
C LEU A 49 -18.31 0.64 -4.92
N VAL A 50 -17.47 0.24 -3.97
CA VAL A 50 -16.39 1.06 -3.43
C VAL A 50 -15.08 0.31 -3.54
N GLY A 51 -14.06 0.96 -4.12
CA GLY A 51 -12.69 0.46 -4.16
C GLY A 51 -11.83 1.08 -3.08
N TYR A 52 -10.90 0.30 -2.55
CA TYR A 52 -9.99 0.70 -1.49
C TYR A 52 -8.55 0.71 -1.97
N GLY A 53 -7.83 1.75 -1.58
CA GLY A 53 -6.40 1.89 -1.80
C GLY A 53 -5.75 2.64 -0.66
N GLU A 54 -4.44 2.80 -0.74
CA GLU A 54 -3.66 3.53 0.25
C GLU A 54 -2.67 4.44 -0.43
N VAL A 55 -2.58 5.69 0.05
CA VAL A 55 -1.52 6.61 -0.33
C VAL A 55 -0.32 6.28 0.55
N ARG A 56 0.74 5.82 -0.07
CA ARG A 56 1.92 5.38 0.63
C ARG A 56 2.56 6.50 1.46
N ASP A 57 3.16 6.10 2.57
CA ASP A 57 4.07 6.94 3.37
C ASP A 57 5.11 7.66 2.48
N GLY A 58 5.34 8.94 2.76
CA GLY A 58 6.16 9.84 1.94
C GLY A 58 5.44 10.53 0.78
N ALA A 59 4.20 10.11 0.44
CA ALA A 59 3.31 10.84 -0.46
C ALA A 59 2.28 11.64 0.34
N THR A 60 1.63 12.62 -0.29
CA THR A 60 0.61 13.43 0.37
C THR A 60 -0.78 13.16 -0.19
N LYS A 61 -1.78 13.08 0.68
CA LYS A 61 -3.19 12.95 0.25
C LYS A 61 -3.64 14.12 -0.61
N THR A 62 -3.11 15.33 -0.37
CA THR A 62 -3.44 16.52 -1.16
C THR A 62 -3.02 16.35 -2.61
N TYR A 63 -1.81 15.83 -2.84
CA TYR A 63 -1.35 15.55 -4.19
C TYR A 63 -2.16 14.43 -4.85
N ALA A 64 -2.42 13.34 -4.12
CA ALA A 64 -3.27 12.26 -4.60
C ALA A 64 -4.70 12.73 -4.94
N LEU A 65 -5.25 13.68 -4.17
CA LEU A 65 -6.57 14.26 -4.42
C LEU A 65 -6.64 15.00 -5.77
N MET A 66 -5.54 15.55 -6.26
CA MET A 66 -5.49 16.18 -7.58
C MET A 66 -5.79 15.20 -8.72
N LEU A 67 -5.54 13.91 -8.51
CA LEU A 67 -5.85 12.87 -9.49
C LEU A 67 -7.37 12.67 -9.66
N LYS A 68 -8.18 13.04 -8.65
CA LYS A 68 -9.63 12.85 -8.67
C LYS A 68 -10.28 13.36 -9.95
N ARG A 69 -9.90 14.55 -10.42
CA ARG A 69 -10.44 15.15 -11.64
C ARG A 69 -10.23 14.31 -12.90
N LEU A 70 -9.21 13.45 -12.88
CA LEU A 70 -8.87 12.57 -14.01
C LEU A 70 -9.61 11.23 -13.94
N LEU A 71 -10.24 10.94 -12.81
CA LEU A 71 -10.93 9.69 -12.53
C LEU A 71 -12.45 9.81 -12.65
N LEU A 72 -13.02 10.97 -12.29
CA LEU A 72 -14.47 11.16 -12.29
C LEU A 72 -15.07 10.90 -13.66
N GLY A 73 -16.15 10.10 -13.69
CA GLY A 73 -16.85 9.69 -14.91
C GLY A 73 -16.18 8.54 -15.68
N GLU A 74 -14.93 8.18 -15.37
CA GLU A 74 -14.26 7.03 -15.98
C GLU A 74 -14.85 5.71 -15.47
N ASN A 75 -14.78 4.68 -16.31
CA ASN A 75 -15.13 3.33 -15.89
C ASN A 75 -13.94 2.70 -15.16
N PRO A 76 -14.07 2.34 -13.85
CA PRO A 76 -12.96 1.82 -13.06
C PRO A 76 -12.42 0.47 -13.54
N CYS A 77 -13.20 -0.29 -14.32
CA CYS A 77 -12.73 -1.55 -14.91
C CYS A 77 -11.69 -1.34 -16.02
N ASN A 78 -11.56 -0.12 -16.55
CA ASN A 78 -10.53 0.24 -17.53
C ASN A 78 -9.22 0.62 -16.80
N VAL A 79 -8.69 -0.29 -15.97
CA VAL A 79 -7.56 -0.03 -15.07
C VAL A 79 -6.35 0.49 -15.83
N ASP A 80 -5.91 -0.22 -16.88
CA ASP A 80 -4.71 0.16 -17.65
C ASP A 80 -4.88 1.53 -18.34
N LYS A 81 -6.06 1.82 -18.89
CA LYS A 81 -6.36 3.14 -19.49
C LYS A 81 -6.19 4.26 -18.48
N ILE A 82 -6.77 4.09 -17.29
CA ILE A 82 -6.71 5.10 -16.23
C ILE A 82 -5.27 5.21 -15.72
N PHE A 83 -4.62 4.09 -15.44
CA PHE A 83 -3.23 4.07 -14.97
C PHE A 83 -2.30 4.82 -15.93
N ARG A 84 -2.37 4.57 -17.23
CA ARG A 84 -1.57 5.28 -18.24
C ARG A 84 -1.82 6.78 -18.24
N ARG A 85 -3.04 7.20 -17.95
CA ARG A 85 -3.39 8.63 -17.87
C ARG A 85 -2.79 9.32 -16.65
N ILE A 86 -2.74 8.62 -15.51
CA ILE A 86 -2.28 9.20 -14.24
C ILE A 86 -0.81 8.94 -13.91
N LYS A 87 -0.17 7.94 -14.51
CA LYS A 87 1.21 7.53 -14.15
C LYS A 87 2.24 8.64 -14.25
N GLN A 88 2.05 9.60 -15.16
CA GLN A 88 2.95 10.75 -15.32
C GLN A 88 3.03 11.61 -14.04
N PHE A 89 2.02 11.58 -13.18
CA PHE A 89 1.98 12.30 -11.91
C PHE A 89 2.69 11.55 -10.79
N GLY A 90 3.07 10.30 -11.01
CA GLY A 90 3.81 9.47 -10.07
C GLY A 90 5.31 9.62 -10.18
N GLY A 91 5.81 10.21 -11.26
CA GLY A 91 7.23 10.25 -11.57
C GLY A 91 7.82 8.84 -11.62
N GLN A 92 9.11 8.71 -11.30
CA GLN A 92 9.83 7.43 -11.22
C GLN A 92 9.85 6.86 -9.79
N ALA A 93 9.26 7.56 -8.82
CA ALA A 93 9.30 7.16 -7.43
C ALA A 93 8.26 6.06 -7.12
N ARG A 94 8.62 5.12 -6.27
CA ARG A 94 7.72 4.08 -5.74
C ARG A 94 6.46 4.68 -5.10
N GLN A 95 6.55 5.89 -4.58
CA GLN A 95 5.49 6.57 -3.82
C GLN A 95 4.51 7.33 -4.70
N GLY A 96 4.85 7.51 -5.95
CA GLY A 96 4.01 7.97 -7.04
C GLY A 96 2.82 8.86 -6.76
N GLY A 97 2.89 9.80 -5.81
CA GLY A 97 1.84 10.78 -5.55
C GLY A 97 0.41 10.22 -5.38
N GLY A 98 0.30 8.96 -4.95
CA GLY A 98 -0.98 8.26 -4.82
C GLY A 98 -1.43 7.49 -6.07
N VAL A 99 -0.65 7.51 -7.14
CA VAL A 99 -0.97 6.79 -8.39
C VAL A 99 -1.15 5.29 -8.16
N SER A 100 -0.23 4.65 -7.42
CA SER A 100 -0.34 3.23 -7.06
C SER A 100 -1.56 2.95 -6.19
N GLY A 101 -1.88 3.84 -5.25
CA GLY A 101 -3.08 3.70 -4.41
C GLY A 101 -4.36 3.74 -5.24
N VAL A 102 -4.42 4.63 -6.24
CA VAL A 102 -5.54 4.66 -7.20
C VAL A 102 -5.61 3.36 -7.98
N GLU A 103 -4.50 2.87 -8.51
CA GLU A 103 -4.48 1.62 -9.29
C GLU A 103 -4.96 0.43 -8.45
N VAL A 104 -4.48 0.29 -7.21
CA VAL A 104 -4.95 -0.75 -6.28
C VAL A 104 -6.46 -0.66 -6.06
N ALA A 105 -7.01 0.54 -5.85
CA ALA A 105 -8.44 0.75 -5.68
C ALA A 105 -9.24 0.43 -6.96
N LEU A 106 -8.69 0.67 -8.14
CA LEU A 106 -9.32 0.29 -9.40
C LEU A 106 -9.35 -1.23 -9.60
N TRP A 107 -8.27 -1.93 -9.27
CA TRP A 107 -8.26 -3.40 -9.28
C TRP A 107 -9.26 -3.99 -8.29
N ASP A 108 -9.40 -3.42 -7.10
CA ASP A 108 -10.41 -3.82 -6.13
C ASP A 108 -11.83 -3.62 -6.68
N LEU A 109 -12.11 -2.49 -7.33
CA LEU A 109 -13.39 -2.24 -8.01
C LEU A 109 -13.65 -3.21 -9.16
N ALA A 110 -12.64 -3.46 -10.00
CA ALA A 110 -12.78 -4.40 -11.11
C ALA A 110 -13.07 -5.82 -10.62
N GLY A 111 -12.33 -6.29 -9.59
CA GLY A 111 -12.58 -7.58 -8.96
C GLY A 111 -14.01 -7.70 -8.41
N LYS A 112 -14.49 -6.68 -7.71
CA LYS A 112 -15.88 -6.60 -7.21
C LYS A 112 -16.90 -6.57 -8.33
N ALA A 113 -16.65 -5.80 -9.38
CA ALA A 113 -17.55 -5.68 -10.51
C ALA A 113 -17.70 -6.99 -11.30
N PHE A 114 -16.63 -7.74 -11.46
CA PHE A 114 -16.63 -9.03 -12.14
C PHE A 114 -16.92 -10.22 -11.21
N GLY A 115 -17.02 -10.00 -9.90
CA GLY A 115 -17.26 -11.07 -8.92
C GLY A 115 -16.10 -12.05 -8.76
N VAL A 116 -14.85 -11.60 -8.98
CA VAL A 116 -13.66 -12.43 -8.88
C VAL A 116 -12.59 -11.75 -8.03
N PRO A 117 -11.80 -12.50 -7.27
CA PRO A 117 -10.67 -11.94 -6.54
C PRO A 117 -9.59 -11.46 -7.53
N VAL A 118 -8.92 -10.36 -7.16
CA VAL A 118 -7.92 -9.69 -8.02
C VAL A 118 -6.82 -10.64 -8.50
N TYR A 119 -6.37 -11.59 -7.67
CA TYR A 119 -5.34 -12.54 -8.08
C TYR A 119 -5.72 -13.38 -9.30
N GLN A 120 -7.01 -13.68 -9.49
CA GLN A 120 -7.50 -14.40 -10.68
C GLN A 120 -7.36 -13.57 -11.95
N MET A 121 -7.58 -12.26 -11.83
CA MET A 121 -7.40 -11.32 -12.95
C MET A 121 -5.91 -11.11 -13.30
N LEU A 122 -5.02 -11.34 -12.33
CA LEU A 122 -3.57 -11.17 -12.47
C LEU A 122 -2.82 -12.47 -12.83
N GLY A 123 -3.52 -13.51 -13.28
CA GLY A 123 -2.89 -14.76 -13.75
C GLY A 123 -3.10 -15.97 -12.84
N GLY A 124 -3.92 -15.84 -11.79
CA GLY A 124 -4.29 -16.95 -10.91
C GLY A 124 -3.49 -17.03 -9.62
N LYS A 125 -3.87 -18.00 -8.79
CA LYS A 125 -3.28 -18.19 -7.47
C LYS A 125 -1.92 -18.91 -7.58
N PHE A 126 -0.86 -18.25 -7.16
CA PHE A 126 0.49 -18.83 -7.16
C PHE A 126 0.77 -19.68 -5.91
N ARG A 127 0.24 -19.27 -4.73
CA ARG A 127 0.44 -19.97 -3.46
C ARG A 127 -0.67 -19.65 -2.47
N ASP A 128 -0.89 -20.53 -1.49
CA ASP A 128 -1.90 -20.34 -0.43
C ASP A 128 -1.35 -19.58 0.77
N ARG A 129 -0.04 -19.62 0.98
CA ARG A 129 0.62 -18.98 2.11
C ARG A 129 1.88 -18.26 1.66
N VAL A 130 2.11 -17.10 2.24
CA VAL A 130 3.33 -16.31 2.05
C VAL A 130 4.08 -16.26 3.38
N ARG A 131 5.36 -16.67 3.38
CA ARG A 131 6.22 -16.48 4.54
C ARG A 131 6.50 -15.00 4.69
N ILE A 132 6.12 -14.45 5.85
CA ILE A 132 6.41 -13.06 6.20
C ILE A 132 7.72 -12.96 6.97
N TYR A 133 8.43 -11.86 6.81
CA TYR A 133 9.50 -11.46 7.71
C TYR A 133 9.00 -10.42 8.70
N CYS A 134 9.66 -10.34 9.85
CA CYS A 134 9.43 -9.28 10.82
C CYS A 134 10.56 -8.26 10.71
N ASP A 135 10.21 -7.04 10.34
CA ASP A 135 11.13 -5.92 10.44
C ASP A 135 11.37 -5.57 11.92
N THR A 136 12.61 -5.26 12.28
CA THR A 136 13.00 -5.11 13.67
C THR A 136 13.75 -3.82 13.83
N ASP A 137 13.19 -2.96 14.64
CA ASP A 137 13.76 -1.68 14.99
C ASP A 137 14.41 -1.70 16.38
N VAL A 138 15.37 -0.81 16.59
CA VAL A 138 16.10 -0.67 17.87
C VAL A 138 16.02 0.78 18.32
N SER A 139 15.55 0.99 19.55
CA SER A 139 15.46 2.33 20.13
C SER A 139 16.85 2.92 20.42
N GLY A 140 17.03 4.18 20.07
CA GLY A 140 18.29 4.90 20.25
C GLY A 140 19.37 4.48 19.25
N LYS A 141 20.65 4.75 19.57
CA LYS A 141 21.76 4.34 18.72
C LYS A 141 21.87 2.82 18.70
N PRO A 142 21.70 2.18 17.53
CA PRO A 142 21.83 0.74 17.44
C PRO A 142 23.29 0.31 17.59
N ASP A 143 23.47 -0.85 18.21
CA ASP A 143 24.74 -1.58 18.27
C ASP A 143 24.45 -3.08 18.10
N GLY A 144 25.48 -3.89 17.85
CA GLY A 144 25.30 -5.31 17.55
C GLY A 144 24.63 -6.10 18.68
N MET A 145 24.84 -5.72 19.94
CA MET A 145 24.21 -6.39 21.08
C MET A 145 22.72 -6.08 21.17
N LYS A 146 22.35 -4.80 21.08
CA LYS A 146 20.93 -4.38 21.05
C LYS A 146 20.19 -5.01 19.88
N MET A 147 20.82 -5.00 18.71
CA MET A 147 20.25 -5.61 17.50
C MET A 147 20.01 -7.11 17.71
N GLY A 148 20.98 -7.82 18.27
CA GLY A 148 20.86 -9.24 18.59
C GLY A 148 19.76 -9.54 19.61
N HIS A 149 19.60 -8.72 20.64
CA HIS A 149 18.52 -8.84 21.62
C HIS A 149 17.15 -8.62 20.97
N ALA A 150 16.99 -7.57 20.19
CA ALA A 150 15.73 -7.27 19.50
C ALA A 150 15.31 -8.41 18.55
N LEU A 151 16.26 -8.98 17.81
CA LEU A 151 15.99 -10.15 16.96
C LEU A 151 15.55 -11.38 17.78
N LYS A 152 16.21 -11.66 18.94
CA LYS A 152 15.79 -12.75 19.84
C LYS A 152 14.36 -12.56 20.37
N GLU A 153 13.97 -11.32 20.68
CA GLU A 153 12.59 -11.03 21.09
C GLU A 153 11.58 -11.33 19.98
N ARG A 154 11.92 -11.05 18.72
CA ARG A 154 11.07 -11.43 17.57
C ARG A 154 11.00 -12.94 17.40
N MET A 155 12.11 -13.66 17.57
CA MET A 155 12.13 -15.13 17.55
C MET A 155 11.25 -15.72 18.67
N ALA A 156 11.29 -15.15 19.86
CA ALA A 156 10.45 -15.60 20.98
C ALA A 156 8.93 -15.43 20.68
N LYS A 157 8.55 -14.51 19.79
CA LYS A 157 7.17 -14.35 19.29
C LYS A 157 6.81 -15.32 18.15
N GLY A 158 7.71 -16.21 17.75
CA GLY A 158 7.47 -17.23 16.74
C GLY A 158 7.89 -16.83 15.32
N TYR A 159 8.48 -15.66 15.10
CA TYR A 159 8.99 -15.29 13.77
C TYR A 159 10.24 -16.08 13.43
N THR A 160 10.25 -16.68 12.24
CA THR A 160 11.37 -17.48 11.73
C THR A 160 12.12 -16.83 10.59
N PHE A 161 11.66 -15.66 10.14
CA PHE A 161 12.31 -14.85 9.13
C PHE A 161 12.35 -13.41 9.63
N LEU A 162 13.54 -12.95 9.92
CA LEU A 162 13.79 -11.67 10.58
C LEU A 162 14.53 -10.74 9.63
N LYS A 163 14.20 -9.46 9.70
CA LYS A 163 14.91 -8.39 8.99
C LYS A 163 15.35 -7.35 10.00
N MET A 164 16.52 -6.79 9.78
CA MET A 164 17.04 -5.64 10.50
C MET A 164 17.86 -4.81 9.55
N ASP A 165 17.71 -3.49 9.59
CA ASP A 165 18.46 -2.60 8.74
C ASP A 165 19.85 -2.38 9.33
N VAL A 166 20.87 -2.52 8.50
CA VAL A 166 22.24 -2.13 8.75
C VAL A 166 22.61 -1.02 7.79
N GLY A 167 23.18 0.06 8.28
CA GLY A 167 23.45 1.20 7.43
C GLY A 167 24.27 2.27 8.14
N THR A 168 24.29 3.45 7.55
CA THR A 168 25.10 4.59 8.02
C THR A 168 24.78 5.00 9.45
N MET A 169 23.56 4.72 9.94
CA MET A 169 23.20 4.98 11.34
C MET A 169 24.09 4.25 12.37
N LEU A 170 24.68 3.11 11.99
CA LEU A 170 25.57 2.35 12.87
C LEU A 170 26.93 3.01 13.04
N ILE A 171 27.34 3.79 12.08
CA ILE A 171 28.65 4.43 12.00
C ILE A 171 28.55 5.96 11.93
N SER A 172 27.38 6.53 12.22
CA SER A 172 27.12 7.97 12.07
C SER A 172 28.05 8.86 12.91
N ASP A 173 28.63 8.31 13.98
CA ASP A 173 29.55 9.02 14.89
C ASP A 173 31.03 8.72 14.58
N GLU A 174 31.30 7.90 13.58
CA GLU A 174 32.69 7.57 13.24
C GLU A 174 33.28 8.65 12.33
N PRO A 175 34.50 9.12 12.62
CA PRO A 175 35.16 10.11 11.76
C PRO A 175 35.28 9.64 10.32
N GLY A 176 34.87 10.47 9.37
CA GLY A 176 34.89 10.15 7.93
C GLY A 176 33.75 9.28 7.43
N ALA A 177 32.77 8.96 8.27
CA ALA A 177 31.56 8.29 7.83
C ALA A 177 30.73 9.19 6.90
N LEU A 178 30.03 8.57 5.94
CA LEU A 178 29.10 9.29 5.07
C LEU A 178 27.85 9.69 5.85
N SER A 179 27.43 10.95 5.74
CA SER A 179 26.20 11.45 6.36
C SER A 179 25.01 11.31 5.41
N TYR A 180 23.85 11.02 5.97
CA TYR A 180 22.58 11.09 5.28
C TYR A 180 21.93 12.47 5.58
N PRO A 181 21.28 13.16 4.59
CA PRO A 181 20.99 12.72 3.22
C PRO A 181 22.05 13.10 2.17
N THR A 182 23.06 13.86 2.53
CA THR A 182 24.05 14.37 1.55
C THR A 182 25.11 13.36 1.16
N GLY A 183 25.30 12.32 1.98
CA GLY A 183 26.36 11.33 1.80
C GLY A 183 27.76 11.84 2.13
N LEU A 184 27.88 13.08 2.60
CA LEU A 184 29.15 13.69 3.01
C LEU A 184 29.12 13.96 4.51
N TRP A 185 30.23 13.75 5.10
CA TRP A 185 30.52 14.02 6.50
C TRP A 185 31.52 15.17 6.57
N ASP A 186 31.18 16.23 7.28
CA ASP A 186 32.06 17.39 7.48
C ASP A 186 33.08 17.15 8.58
#